data_d03e887c5d956dfed5dde35b9ce8a0b0
#
_entry.id   d03e887c5d956dfed5dde35b9ce8a0b0
#
_cell.length_a   1.000
_cell.length_b   1.000
_cell.length_c   1.000
_cell.angle_alpha   90.00
_cell.angle_beta   90.00
_cell.angle_gamma   90.00
#
_symmetry.space_group_name_H-M   'P 1'
#
loop_
_entity.id
_entity.type
_entity.pdbx_description
1 polymer ?
#
loop_
_entity_poly.entity_id
_entity_poly.type
_entity_poly.pdbx_seq_one_letter_code
_entity_poly.pdbx_strand_id
1 'polypeptide(L)'
;MGIWDIVINNLKRRKGKVLFIITGITIGIATIVTLFSLTTAMNNKMVEDLEEIGTRVLLAPRSETTSFTYGGITVAQDVAYDIKKIPKDVLALLEARVEEFNIKYIAPKKVHEVYFEGNPNLLVGGNINSEFKLKPWLKYSGSLPDGENKVLLGNSLAEQLAKRPGDTLTINNLNLTITGVLDETGDQEDNIILAPLALAESLSGDTSLSIVELVFNNTPQLDADINSLKSLIPDVKVTTVREVMESRKEVIDRYENFAFLVSVIVLAIAGLIVVTTMLGAVNERIKEIGIFRAIGFRKKDIMYIITLEAAVACGVGGFFGYVLGVLAAKGAAPLIETELFISWNLGLFISMITMAIIIGLIASLFPAVKAAQLDPQDALRYL
;
A
#
# COMPACT_ATOMS: atom_id res chain seq x y z
N MET A 1 -21.66 47.47 -13.04
CA MET A 1 -20.86 46.28 -13.37
C MET A 1 -20.01 45.95 -12.17
N GLY A 2 -20.24 44.83 -11.53
CA GLY A 2 -19.48 44.40 -10.37
C GLY A 2 -18.12 43.81 -10.79
N ILE A 3 -17.14 43.76 -9.87
CA ILE A 3 -15.81 43.17 -10.13
C ILE A 3 -15.96 41.70 -10.58
N TRP A 4 -16.92 41.00 -10.07
CA TRP A 4 -17.23 39.58 -10.44
C TRP A 4 -17.65 39.47 -11.92
N ASP A 5 -18.45 40.40 -12.43
CA ASP A 5 -18.87 40.39 -13.85
C ASP A 5 -17.67 40.55 -14.77
N ILE A 6 -16.72 41.42 -14.38
CA ILE A 6 -15.48 41.63 -15.12
C ILE A 6 -14.63 40.33 -15.13
N VAL A 7 -14.46 39.70 -13.99
CA VAL A 7 -13.67 38.46 -13.87
C VAL A 7 -14.26 37.33 -14.73
N ILE A 8 -15.58 37.09 -14.61
CA ILE A 8 -16.25 36.03 -15.38
C ILE A 8 -16.17 36.30 -16.88
N ASN A 9 -16.39 37.53 -17.32
CA ASN A 9 -16.29 37.91 -18.74
C ASN A 9 -14.85 37.74 -19.26
N ASN A 10 -13.86 38.12 -18.46
CA ASN A 10 -12.45 37.92 -18.81
C ASN A 10 -12.07 36.46 -18.99
N LEU A 11 -12.50 35.61 -18.06
CA LEU A 11 -12.29 34.14 -18.16
C LEU A 11 -12.95 33.56 -19.42
N LYS A 12 -14.19 34.00 -19.75
CA LYS A 12 -14.90 33.56 -20.96
C LYS A 12 -14.24 34.01 -22.26
N ARG A 13 -13.66 35.21 -22.29
CA ARG A 13 -13.02 35.75 -23.50
C ARG A 13 -11.67 35.09 -23.82
N ARG A 14 -10.96 34.54 -22.82
CA ARG A 14 -9.60 33.99 -22.95
C ARG A 14 -9.52 32.50 -22.63
N LYS A 15 -10.45 31.74 -23.17
CA LYS A 15 -10.62 30.30 -22.88
C LYS A 15 -9.31 29.48 -22.98
N GLY A 16 -8.44 29.77 -23.96
CA GLY A 16 -7.19 29.03 -24.15
C GLY A 16 -6.21 29.17 -22.98
N LYS A 17 -6.01 30.42 -22.46
CA LYS A 17 -5.11 30.64 -21.33
C LYS A 17 -5.68 30.14 -20.02
N VAL A 18 -6.97 30.34 -19.82
CA VAL A 18 -7.68 29.81 -18.65
C VAL A 18 -7.63 28.27 -18.64
N LEU A 19 -7.86 27.67 -19.81
CA LEU A 19 -7.75 26.20 -19.94
C LEU A 19 -6.33 25.72 -19.62
N PHE A 20 -5.31 26.47 -20.08
CA PHE A 20 -3.91 26.10 -19.81
C PHE A 20 -3.57 26.15 -18.31
N ILE A 21 -4.07 27.19 -17.58
CA ILE A 21 -3.95 27.26 -16.12
C ILE A 21 -4.70 26.10 -15.44
N ILE A 22 -5.96 25.87 -15.84
CA ILE A 22 -6.78 24.80 -15.30
C ILE A 22 -6.08 23.44 -15.51
N THR A 23 -5.61 23.15 -16.72
CA THR A 23 -4.93 21.90 -17.03
C THR A 23 -3.64 21.72 -16.21
N GLY A 24 -2.80 22.77 -16.10
CA GLY A 24 -1.56 22.71 -15.30
C GLY A 24 -1.84 22.42 -13.83
N ILE A 25 -2.80 23.13 -13.23
CA ILE A 25 -3.20 22.90 -11.83
C ILE A 25 -3.89 21.53 -11.68
N THR A 26 -4.72 21.13 -12.64
CA THR A 26 -5.39 19.82 -12.62
C THR A 26 -4.37 18.69 -12.59
N ILE A 27 -3.37 18.71 -13.45
CA ILE A 27 -2.30 17.69 -13.46
C ILE A 27 -1.53 17.72 -12.14
N GLY A 28 -1.15 18.91 -11.66
CA GLY A 28 -0.43 19.04 -10.39
C GLY A 28 -1.18 18.47 -9.20
N ILE A 29 -2.43 18.89 -9.03
CA ILE A 29 -3.29 18.39 -7.92
C ILE A 29 -3.62 16.92 -8.11
N ALA A 30 -3.88 16.45 -9.33
CA ALA A 30 -4.16 15.04 -9.59
C ALA A 30 -2.98 14.15 -9.19
N THR A 31 -1.75 14.54 -9.52
CA THR A 31 -0.54 13.81 -9.12
C THR A 31 -0.43 13.70 -7.60
N ILE A 32 -0.63 14.82 -6.90
CA ILE A 32 -0.56 14.84 -5.42
C ILE A 32 -1.64 13.95 -4.81
N VAL A 33 -2.88 14.09 -5.28
CA VAL A 33 -4.02 13.30 -4.78
C VAL A 33 -3.79 11.82 -5.04
N THR A 34 -3.28 11.45 -6.22
CA THR A 34 -2.98 10.05 -6.55
C THR A 34 -1.95 9.46 -5.59
N LEU A 35 -0.80 10.13 -5.43
CA LEU A 35 0.27 9.67 -4.56
C LEU A 35 -0.18 9.59 -3.09
N PHE A 36 -0.82 10.64 -2.59
CA PHE A 36 -1.31 10.69 -1.21
C PHE A 36 -2.38 9.64 -0.93
N SER A 37 -3.32 9.44 -1.87
CA SER A 37 -4.38 8.44 -1.71
C SER A 37 -3.83 7.01 -1.70
N LEU A 38 -2.86 6.70 -2.56
CA LEU A 38 -2.20 5.40 -2.58
C LEU A 38 -1.42 5.15 -1.28
N THR A 39 -0.60 6.11 -0.85
CA THR A 39 0.17 5.97 0.39
C THR A 39 -0.74 5.80 1.62
N THR A 40 -1.83 6.57 1.69
CA THR A 40 -2.82 6.45 2.78
C THR A 40 -3.52 5.09 2.74
N ALA A 41 -3.89 4.60 1.55
CA ALA A 41 -4.52 3.29 1.41
C ALA A 41 -3.57 2.16 1.85
N MET A 42 -2.29 2.21 1.45
CA MET A 42 -1.26 1.26 1.90
C MET A 42 -1.07 1.29 3.43
N ASN A 43 -1.05 2.48 4.01
CA ASN A 43 -0.89 2.63 5.47
C ASN A 43 -2.12 2.09 6.22
N ASN A 44 -3.33 2.35 5.73
CA ASN A 44 -4.56 1.82 6.33
C ASN A 44 -4.63 0.30 6.23
N LYS A 45 -4.27 -0.27 5.08
CA LYS A 45 -4.21 -1.73 4.91
C LYS A 45 -3.21 -2.36 5.86
N MET A 46 -2.04 -1.76 6.02
CA MET A 46 -1.03 -2.23 6.98
C MET A 46 -1.54 -2.21 8.42
N VAL A 47 -2.28 -1.17 8.83
CA VAL A 47 -2.88 -1.09 10.18
C VAL A 47 -3.94 -2.19 10.36
N GLU A 48 -4.78 -2.42 9.35
CA GLU A 48 -5.78 -3.49 9.34
C GLU A 48 -5.13 -4.87 9.48
N ASP A 49 -4.08 -5.13 8.70
CA ASP A 49 -3.31 -6.38 8.78
C ASP A 49 -2.66 -6.56 10.16
N LEU A 50 -2.15 -5.48 10.77
CA LEU A 50 -1.60 -5.53 12.13
C LEU A 50 -2.65 -5.85 13.20
N GLU A 51 -3.87 -5.35 13.06
CA GLU A 51 -4.96 -5.65 14.00
C GLU A 51 -5.40 -7.12 13.89
N GLU A 52 -5.41 -7.67 12.68
CA GLU A 52 -5.84 -9.05 12.43
C GLU A 52 -4.78 -10.09 12.82
N ILE A 53 -3.51 -9.83 12.52
CA ILE A 53 -2.44 -10.82 12.66
C ILE A 53 -1.30 -10.40 13.60
N GLY A 54 -1.39 -9.22 14.21
CA GLY A 54 -0.31 -8.62 15.04
C GLY A 54 0.07 -9.39 16.30
N THR A 55 -0.79 -10.33 16.76
CA THR A 55 -0.50 -11.21 17.90
C THR A 55 0.24 -12.49 17.52
N ARG A 56 0.58 -12.67 16.23
CA ARG A 56 1.29 -13.84 15.74
C ARG A 56 2.79 -13.68 15.89
N VAL A 57 3.40 -14.78 16.31
CA VAL A 57 4.85 -14.90 16.47
C VAL A 57 5.32 -16.15 15.74
N LEU A 58 6.33 -15.97 14.93
CA LEU A 58 6.94 -17.06 14.18
C LEU A 58 8.27 -17.44 14.83
N LEU A 59 8.40 -18.70 15.17
CA LEU A 59 9.64 -19.30 15.62
C LEU A 59 10.28 -20.02 14.43
N ALA A 60 11.50 -19.63 14.11
CA ALA A 60 12.29 -20.24 13.05
C ALA A 60 13.66 -20.64 13.58
N PRO A 61 14.34 -21.60 12.94
CA PRO A 61 15.72 -21.92 13.29
C PRO A 61 16.62 -20.69 13.15
N ARG A 62 17.54 -20.47 14.07
CA ARG A 62 18.56 -19.43 13.96
C ARG A 62 19.63 -19.88 12.97
N SER A 63 19.47 -19.53 11.70
CA SER A 63 20.49 -19.77 10.68
C SER A 63 21.05 -18.44 10.20
N GLU A 64 22.36 -18.36 10.00
CA GLU A 64 23.03 -17.12 9.58
C GLU A 64 22.88 -16.82 8.08
N THR A 65 22.38 -17.78 7.29
CA THR A 65 22.39 -17.68 5.82
C THR A 65 21.29 -18.48 5.12
N THR A 66 20.00 -18.17 5.27
CA THR A 66 18.97 -18.70 4.34
C THR A 66 17.76 -17.80 4.28
N SER A 67 17.24 -17.49 3.09
CA SER A 67 15.92 -16.83 2.96
C SER A 67 14.85 -17.89 2.77
N PHE A 68 14.10 -18.15 3.80
CA PHE A 68 12.85 -18.88 3.70
C PHE A 68 11.70 -17.90 3.91
N THR A 69 10.81 -17.79 2.95
CA THR A 69 9.64 -16.92 3.03
C THR A 69 8.39 -17.77 3.24
N TYR A 70 7.62 -17.50 4.29
CA TYR A 70 6.36 -18.16 4.59
C TYR A 70 5.32 -17.12 5.00
N GLY A 71 4.15 -17.13 4.37
CA GLY A 71 3.10 -16.13 4.61
C GLY A 71 3.56 -14.70 4.30
N GLY A 72 4.36 -14.48 3.25
CA GLY A 72 4.91 -13.17 2.90
C GLY A 72 6.05 -12.68 3.81
N ILE A 73 6.51 -13.48 4.78
CA ILE A 73 7.58 -13.15 5.73
C ILE A 73 8.85 -13.91 5.34
N THR A 74 9.91 -13.19 5.01
CA THR A 74 11.23 -13.78 4.79
C THR A 74 11.84 -14.16 6.13
N VAL A 75 11.91 -15.46 6.41
CA VAL A 75 12.37 -15.99 7.69
C VAL A 75 13.89 -16.18 7.70
N ALA A 76 14.51 -16.33 6.51
CA ALA A 76 15.96 -16.47 6.37
C ALA A 76 16.42 -16.15 4.93
N GLN A 77 17.67 -15.71 4.74
CA GLN A 77 18.27 -15.33 3.45
C GLN A 77 19.57 -16.12 3.18
N ASP A 78 19.67 -16.78 2.01
CA ASP A 78 20.74 -17.60 1.44
C ASP A 78 20.77 -19.11 1.76
N VAL A 79 20.96 -19.89 0.69
CA VAL A 79 20.99 -21.36 0.71
C VAL A 79 22.31 -21.84 1.27
N ALA A 80 22.31 -22.39 2.47
CA ALA A 80 23.41 -23.18 3.00
C ALA A 80 22.92 -24.58 3.40
N TYR A 81 23.77 -25.55 3.20
CA TYR A 81 23.51 -26.98 3.31
C TYR A 81 23.12 -27.54 4.71
N ASP A 82 22.96 -26.66 5.72
CA ASP A 82 22.61 -27.10 7.08
C ASP A 82 21.44 -26.25 7.62
N ILE A 83 20.23 -26.66 7.26
CA ILE A 83 19.00 -26.06 7.80
C ILE A 83 18.93 -26.51 9.25
N LYS A 84 19.32 -25.65 10.19
CA LYS A 84 19.05 -25.86 11.62
C LYS A 84 17.55 -26.07 11.77
N LYS A 85 17.18 -27.03 12.61
CA LYS A 85 15.79 -27.41 12.82
C LYS A 85 15.42 -27.09 14.27
N ILE A 86 14.15 -26.83 14.53
CA ILE A 86 13.66 -26.60 15.89
C ILE A 86 13.49 -27.95 16.55
N PRO A 87 14.21 -28.27 17.67
CA PRO A 87 14.02 -29.50 18.41
C PRO A 87 12.60 -29.62 18.99
N LYS A 88 12.08 -30.85 19.08
CA LYS A 88 10.76 -31.10 19.72
C LYS A 88 10.72 -30.67 21.19
N ASP A 89 11.84 -30.58 21.86
CA ASP A 89 11.93 -30.11 23.24
C ASP A 89 11.42 -28.68 23.40
N VAL A 90 11.63 -27.84 22.36
CA VAL A 90 11.10 -26.48 22.33
C VAL A 90 9.56 -26.49 22.32
N LEU A 91 8.95 -27.40 21.53
CA LEU A 91 7.49 -27.55 21.52
C LEU A 91 6.95 -27.96 22.88
N ALA A 92 7.54 -29.00 23.51
CA ALA A 92 7.14 -29.46 24.84
C ALA A 92 7.27 -28.33 25.90
N LEU A 93 8.32 -27.52 25.80
CA LEU A 93 8.54 -26.37 26.68
C LEU A 93 7.48 -25.30 26.50
N LEU A 94 7.07 -25.02 25.25
CA LEU A 94 6.01 -24.05 24.93
C LEU A 94 4.65 -24.55 25.43
N GLU A 95 4.32 -25.82 25.19
CA GLU A 95 3.06 -26.44 25.63
C GLU A 95 2.93 -26.45 27.16
N ALA A 96 4.04 -26.63 27.87
CA ALA A 96 4.04 -26.58 29.34
C ALA A 96 3.83 -25.18 29.92
N ARG A 97 4.00 -24.12 29.12
CA ARG A 97 3.95 -22.73 29.56
C ARG A 97 2.92 -21.88 28.81
N VAL A 98 1.93 -22.51 28.21
CA VAL A 98 0.86 -21.84 27.43
C VAL A 98 0.16 -20.75 28.24
N GLU A 99 -0.16 -21.06 29.52
CA GLU A 99 -0.84 -20.11 30.41
C GLU A 99 0.09 -19.00 30.88
N GLU A 100 1.37 -19.29 31.15
CA GLU A 100 2.37 -18.31 31.61
C GLU A 100 2.60 -17.23 30.57
N PHE A 101 2.67 -17.59 29.28
CA PHE A 101 2.90 -16.67 28.17
C PHE A 101 1.63 -16.19 27.49
N ASN A 102 0.45 -16.46 28.00
CA ASN A 102 -0.82 -16.12 27.37
C ASN A 102 -0.95 -16.57 25.90
N ILE A 103 -0.36 -17.74 25.57
CA ILE A 103 -0.44 -18.32 24.23
C ILE A 103 -1.84 -18.86 24.00
N LYS A 104 -2.47 -18.44 22.90
CA LYS A 104 -3.81 -18.91 22.50
C LYS A 104 -3.74 -20.18 21.67
N TYR A 105 -2.80 -20.24 20.72
CA TYR A 105 -2.59 -21.38 19.82
C TYR A 105 -1.11 -21.61 19.58
N ILE A 106 -0.73 -22.88 19.46
CA ILE A 106 0.59 -23.35 19.03
C ILE A 106 0.37 -24.19 17.77
N ALA A 107 1.01 -23.81 16.66
CA ALA A 107 0.96 -24.54 15.41
C ALA A 107 2.36 -24.93 14.94
N PRO A 108 2.82 -26.12 15.32
CA PRO A 108 4.07 -26.67 14.83
C PRO A 108 3.93 -27.02 13.35
N LYS A 109 4.94 -26.66 12.54
CA LYS A 109 4.98 -26.92 11.10
C LYS A 109 6.30 -27.56 10.71
N LYS A 110 6.19 -28.51 9.82
CA LYS A 110 7.32 -29.14 9.16
C LYS A 110 7.24 -28.92 7.68
N VAL A 111 8.23 -28.23 7.15
CA VAL A 111 8.36 -28.00 5.72
C VAL A 111 9.35 -29.00 5.16
N HIS A 112 8.94 -29.71 4.13
CA HIS A 112 9.76 -30.72 3.47
C HIS A 112 9.60 -30.64 1.96
N GLU A 113 10.71 -30.69 1.24
CA GLU A 113 10.71 -30.75 -0.21
C GLU A 113 10.41 -32.19 -0.65
N VAL A 114 9.41 -32.34 -1.50
CA VAL A 114 8.99 -33.62 -2.05
C VAL A 114 9.04 -33.57 -3.56
N TYR A 115 9.36 -34.69 -4.18
CA TYR A 115 9.43 -34.76 -5.65
C TYR A 115 8.24 -35.52 -6.20
N PHE A 116 7.53 -34.87 -7.13
CA PHE A 116 6.46 -35.48 -7.89
C PHE A 116 6.75 -35.35 -9.38
N GLU A 117 6.79 -36.47 -10.09
CA GLU A 117 7.15 -36.54 -11.53
C GLU A 117 8.47 -35.83 -11.88
N GLY A 118 9.41 -35.83 -10.95
CA GLY A 118 10.74 -35.20 -11.10
C GLY A 118 10.76 -33.70 -10.78
N ASN A 119 9.62 -33.07 -10.50
CA ASN A 119 9.54 -31.67 -10.09
C ASN A 119 9.52 -31.53 -8.57
N PRO A 120 10.30 -30.58 -8.01
CA PRO A 120 10.26 -30.30 -6.59
C PRO A 120 8.96 -29.57 -6.21
N ASN A 121 8.35 -30.01 -5.12
CA ASN A 121 7.15 -29.41 -4.55
C ASN A 121 7.32 -29.27 -3.05
N LEU A 122 6.67 -28.29 -2.45
CA LEU A 122 6.76 -28.01 -1.03
C LEU A 122 5.61 -28.67 -0.28
N LEU A 123 5.93 -29.58 0.65
CA LEU A 123 4.97 -30.18 1.55
C LEU A 123 5.08 -29.50 2.91
N VAL A 124 3.96 -28.98 3.41
CA VAL A 124 3.84 -28.37 4.72
C VAL A 124 2.98 -29.26 5.61
N GLY A 125 3.63 -29.93 6.55
CA GLY A 125 2.97 -30.75 7.57
C GLY A 125 2.62 -29.93 8.79
N GLY A 126 1.39 -30.03 9.25
CA GLY A 126 0.93 -29.32 10.44
C GLY A 126 -0.36 -29.90 11.01
N ASN A 127 -0.90 -29.26 12.03
CA ASN A 127 -2.25 -29.56 12.49
C ASN A 127 -3.25 -28.81 11.60
N ILE A 128 -3.91 -29.57 10.71
CA ILE A 128 -4.83 -29.03 9.71
C ILE A 128 -5.94 -28.16 10.35
N ASN A 129 -6.55 -28.61 11.42
CA ASN A 129 -7.61 -27.86 12.10
C ASN A 129 -7.11 -26.56 12.71
N SER A 130 -5.88 -26.54 13.22
CA SER A 130 -5.26 -25.33 13.74
C SER A 130 -4.92 -24.36 12.63
N GLU A 131 -4.50 -24.83 11.45
CA GLU A 131 -4.19 -24.00 10.30
C GLU A 131 -5.40 -23.18 9.84
N PHE A 132 -6.57 -23.81 9.72
CA PHE A 132 -7.80 -23.09 9.34
C PHE A 132 -8.35 -22.17 10.45
N LYS A 133 -8.02 -22.43 11.71
CA LYS A 133 -8.33 -21.50 12.81
C LYS A 133 -7.39 -20.29 12.81
N LEU A 134 -6.13 -20.52 12.44
CA LEU A 134 -5.12 -19.47 12.33
C LEU A 134 -5.32 -18.59 11.09
N LYS A 135 -5.82 -19.19 10.00
CA LYS A 135 -6.02 -18.55 8.71
C LYS A 135 -7.50 -18.67 8.29
N PRO A 136 -8.42 -17.89 8.90
CA PRO A 136 -9.86 -17.99 8.64
C PRO A 136 -10.24 -17.66 7.19
N TRP A 137 -9.36 -16.94 6.46
CA TRP A 137 -9.54 -16.64 5.04
C TRP A 137 -9.28 -17.83 4.11
N LEU A 138 -8.58 -18.88 4.58
CA LEU A 138 -8.39 -20.09 3.79
C LEU A 138 -9.74 -20.79 3.62
N LYS A 139 -10.12 -20.94 2.36
CA LYS A 139 -11.27 -21.73 1.94
C LYS A 139 -10.79 -22.93 1.14
N TYR A 140 -11.61 -23.94 1.02
CA TYR A 140 -11.27 -25.14 0.28
C TYR A 140 -12.50 -25.79 -0.34
N SER A 141 -12.30 -26.52 -1.42
CA SER A 141 -13.26 -27.42 -2.03
C SER A 141 -12.92 -28.86 -1.67
N GLY A 142 -13.92 -29.70 -1.36
CA GLY A 142 -13.70 -31.08 -0.93
C GLY A 142 -13.84 -31.25 0.58
N SER A 143 -12.95 -32.04 1.22
CA SER A 143 -12.96 -32.30 2.66
C SER A 143 -11.58 -32.11 3.27
N LEU A 144 -11.53 -31.78 4.57
CA LEU A 144 -10.27 -31.74 5.32
C LEU A 144 -9.64 -33.14 5.42
N PRO A 145 -8.30 -33.24 5.42
CA PRO A 145 -7.60 -34.49 5.61
C PRO A 145 -7.95 -35.10 6.98
N ASP A 146 -8.56 -36.28 6.93
CA ASP A 146 -8.85 -37.11 8.09
C ASP A 146 -8.11 -38.44 7.93
N GLY A 147 -6.87 -38.47 8.40
CA GLY A 147 -5.97 -39.64 8.31
C GLY A 147 -4.58 -39.29 7.77
N GLU A 148 -3.65 -40.23 7.96
CA GLU A 148 -2.20 -40.03 7.75
C GLU A 148 -1.81 -39.82 6.27
N ASN A 149 -2.55 -40.45 5.32
CA ASN A 149 -2.21 -40.42 3.90
C ASN A 149 -3.14 -39.50 3.07
N LYS A 150 -3.71 -38.50 3.71
CA LYS A 150 -4.62 -37.55 3.07
C LYS A 150 -4.03 -36.17 3.10
N VAL A 151 -4.18 -35.44 1.99
CA VAL A 151 -3.58 -34.11 1.79
C VAL A 151 -4.56 -33.14 1.14
N LEU A 152 -4.31 -31.83 1.34
CA LEU A 152 -4.89 -30.76 0.57
C LEU A 152 -3.84 -30.21 -0.41
N LEU A 153 -4.26 -29.83 -1.58
CA LEU A 153 -3.41 -29.10 -2.54
C LEU A 153 -3.76 -27.61 -2.55
N GLY A 154 -2.76 -26.78 -2.74
CA GLY A 154 -2.96 -25.39 -3.12
C GLY A 154 -3.55 -25.29 -4.52
N ASN A 155 -4.27 -24.20 -4.82
CA ASN A 155 -4.99 -24.02 -6.09
C ASN A 155 -4.07 -24.13 -7.31
N SER A 156 -3.02 -23.31 -7.36
CA SER A 156 -2.07 -23.28 -8.48
C SER A 156 -1.39 -24.63 -8.70
N LEU A 157 -1.04 -25.31 -7.61
CA LEU A 157 -0.43 -26.64 -7.67
C LEU A 157 -1.42 -27.68 -8.19
N ALA A 158 -2.69 -27.63 -7.77
CA ALA A 158 -3.72 -28.53 -8.25
C ALA A 158 -3.99 -28.36 -9.75
N GLU A 159 -4.01 -27.11 -10.25
CA GLU A 159 -4.13 -26.77 -11.66
C GLU A 159 -2.90 -27.28 -12.46
N GLN A 160 -1.69 -27.01 -11.96
CA GLN A 160 -0.44 -27.43 -12.61
C GLN A 160 -0.35 -28.97 -12.75
N LEU A 161 -0.77 -29.69 -11.73
CA LEU A 161 -0.77 -31.15 -11.72
C LEU A 161 -2.04 -31.76 -12.35
N ALA A 162 -3.00 -30.94 -12.77
CA ALA A 162 -4.31 -31.36 -13.27
C ALA A 162 -5.03 -32.35 -12.34
N LYS A 163 -4.94 -32.14 -11.01
CA LYS A 163 -5.50 -33.01 -9.97
C LYS A 163 -6.73 -32.38 -9.32
N ARG A 164 -7.63 -33.25 -8.87
CA ARG A 164 -8.90 -32.86 -8.21
C ARG A 164 -9.09 -33.63 -6.90
N PRO A 165 -9.98 -33.17 -6.01
CA PRO A 165 -10.35 -33.95 -4.84
C PRO A 165 -10.83 -35.36 -5.24
N GLY A 166 -10.29 -36.38 -4.58
CA GLY A 166 -10.51 -37.80 -4.87
C GLY A 166 -9.36 -38.46 -5.65
N ASP A 167 -8.49 -37.70 -6.30
CA ASP A 167 -7.32 -38.23 -7.01
C ASP A 167 -6.22 -38.66 -6.02
N THR A 168 -5.26 -39.41 -6.56
CA THR A 168 -4.08 -39.86 -5.81
C THR A 168 -2.81 -39.18 -6.32
N LEU A 169 -1.91 -38.92 -5.38
CA LEU A 169 -0.56 -38.37 -5.60
C LEU A 169 0.44 -39.38 -5.03
N THR A 170 1.39 -39.84 -5.84
CA THR A 170 2.41 -40.76 -5.36
C THR A 170 3.71 -40.00 -5.06
N ILE A 171 4.09 -39.97 -3.80
CA ILE A 171 5.32 -39.30 -3.33
C ILE A 171 6.16 -40.36 -2.60
N ASN A 172 7.42 -40.55 -2.96
CA ASN A 172 8.33 -41.52 -2.35
C ASN A 172 7.71 -42.94 -2.17
N ASN A 173 7.03 -43.43 -3.21
CA ASN A 173 6.29 -44.70 -3.20
C ASN A 173 5.08 -44.76 -2.24
N LEU A 174 4.68 -43.64 -1.66
CA LEU A 174 3.49 -43.53 -0.84
C LEU A 174 2.34 -42.93 -1.64
N ASN A 175 1.19 -43.59 -1.66
CA ASN A 175 0.01 -43.08 -2.31
C ASN A 175 -0.77 -42.19 -1.35
N LEU A 176 -0.84 -40.91 -1.67
CA LEU A 176 -1.56 -39.90 -0.89
C LEU A 176 -2.89 -39.61 -1.61
N THR A 177 -3.97 -39.55 -0.85
CA THR A 177 -5.28 -39.16 -1.39
C THR A 177 -5.48 -37.66 -1.23
N ILE A 178 -5.79 -36.98 -2.32
CA ILE A 178 -6.16 -35.56 -2.33
C ILE A 178 -7.60 -35.47 -1.83
N THR A 179 -7.83 -34.90 -0.67
CA THR A 179 -9.17 -34.77 -0.10
C THR A 179 -9.83 -33.45 -0.44
N GLY A 180 -9.06 -32.44 -0.76
CA GLY A 180 -9.56 -31.12 -1.16
C GLY A 180 -8.47 -30.28 -1.82
N VAL A 181 -8.91 -29.16 -2.38
CA VAL A 181 -8.07 -28.13 -2.99
C VAL A 181 -8.40 -26.79 -2.33
N LEU A 182 -7.38 -26.02 -1.95
CA LEU A 182 -7.55 -24.68 -1.43
C LEU A 182 -8.09 -23.74 -2.52
N ASP A 183 -8.90 -22.79 -2.13
CA ASP A 183 -9.29 -21.71 -3.05
C ASP A 183 -8.07 -20.81 -3.31
N GLU A 184 -8.06 -20.11 -4.44
CA GLU A 184 -6.97 -19.21 -4.82
C GLU A 184 -6.82 -18.09 -3.77
N THR A 185 -5.62 -17.96 -3.22
CA THR A 185 -5.27 -16.95 -2.22
C THR A 185 -4.37 -15.86 -2.78
N GLY A 186 -3.69 -16.12 -3.91
CA GLY A 186 -2.66 -15.25 -4.47
C GLY A 186 -1.34 -15.29 -3.67
N ASP A 187 -1.18 -16.18 -2.71
CA ASP A 187 0.00 -16.31 -1.85
C ASP A 187 0.66 -17.71 -2.00
N GLN A 188 1.61 -18.02 -1.14
CA GLN A 188 2.39 -19.27 -1.19
C GLN A 188 1.54 -20.53 -0.95
N GLU A 189 0.44 -20.40 -0.24
CA GLU A 189 -0.53 -21.46 0.00
C GLU A 189 -1.06 -22.08 -1.30
N ASP A 190 -1.07 -21.36 -2.39
CA ASP A 190 -1.51 -21.84 -3.70
C ASP A 190 -0.55 -22.88 -4.31
N ASN A 191 0.71 -22.93 -3.85
CA ASN A 191 1.78 -23.76 -4.41
C ASN A 191 2.30 -24.85 -3.43
N ILE A 192 1.55 -25.19 -2.37
CA ILE A 192 1.98 -26.17 -1.39
C ILE A 192 1.05 -27.39 -1.35
N ILE A 193 1.60 -28.47 -0.79
CA ILE A 193 0.85 -29.65 -0.32
C ILE A 193 0.68 -29.51 1.18
N LEU A 194 -0.54 -29.31 1.66
CA LEU A 194 -0.83 -29.24 3.07
C LEU A 194 -1.19 -30.64 3.59
N ALA A 195 -0.44 -31.11 4.59
CA ALA A 195 -0.49 -32.47 5.09
C ALA A 195 -0.58 -32.53 6.63
N PRO A 196 -1.03 -33.62 7.22
CA PRO A 196 -0.84 -33.88 8.65
C PRO A 196 0.65 -33.90 9.03
N LEU A 197 0.98 -33.38 10.23
CA LEU A 197 2.37 -33.31 10.72
C LEU A 197 3.06 -34.68 10.70
N ALA A 198 2.35 -35.74 11.11
CA ALA A 198 2.86 -37.11 11.13
C ALA A 198 3.32 -37.59 9.74
N LEU A 199 2.59 -37.24 8.68
CA LEU A 199 2.99 -37.58 7.31
C LEU A 199 4.29 -36.85 6.91
N ALA A 200 4.42 -35.55 7.21
CA ALA A 200 5.64 -34.81 6.93
C ALA A 200 6.85 -35.34 7.71
N GLU A 201 6.65 -35.75 8.96
CA GLU A 201 7.68 -36.40 9.76
C GLU A 201 8.11 -37.75 9.16
N SER A 202 7.17 -38.57 8.71
CA SER A 202 7.48 -39.88 8.09
C SER A 202 8.22 -39.71 6.75
N LEU A 203 7.86 -38.73 5.93
CA LEU A 203 8.50 -38.49 4.65
C LEU A 203 9.90 -37.86 4.80
N SER A 204 10.12 -37.05 5.83
CA SER A 204 11.42 -36.42 6.09
C SER A 204 12.40 -37.29 6.87
N GLY A 205 11.92 -38.37 7.53
CA GLY A 205 12.73 -39.26 8.33
C GLY A 205 13.20 -38.70 9.68
N ASP A 206 12.72 -37.54 10.08
CA ASP A 206 13.03 -36.93 11.37
C ASP A 206 11.78 -36.25 12.00
N THR A 207 11.86 -35.97 13.30
CA THR A 207 10.77 -35.36 14.08
C THR A 207 11.00 -33.90 14.43
N SER A 208 12.05 -33.25 13.89
CA SER A 208 12.31 -31.86 14.13
C SER A 208 11.32 -30.97 13.36
N LEU A 209 11.10 -29.77 13.85
CA LEU A 209 10.19 -28.82 13.24
C LEU A 209 10.96 -27.77 12.41
N SER A 210 10.33 -27.30 11.34
CA SER A 210 10.89 -26.23 10.52
C SER A 210 10.48 -24.85 11.07
N ILE A 211 9.23 -24.75 11.53
CA ILE A 211 8.62 -23.49 12.00
C ILE A 211 7.65 -23.86 13.13
N VAL A 212 7.53 -22.98 14.13
CA VAL A 212 6.41 -23.02 15.08
C VAL A 212 5.73 -21.64 15.03
N GLU A 213 4.46 -21.64 14.68
CA GLU A 213 3.64 -20.43 14.69
C GLU A 213 2.88 -20.37 16.01
N LEU A 214 2.98 -19.24 16.69
CA LEU A 214 2.30 -18.97 17.95
C LEU A 214 1.32 -17.84 17.75
N VAL A 215 0.16 -17.94 18.39
CA VAL A 215 -0.79 -16.83 18.51
C VAL A 215 -0.95 -16.53 19.98
N PHE A 216 -0.72 -15.30 20.34
CA PHE A 216 -0.91 -14.81 21.69
C PHE A 216 -2.30 -14.18 21.86
N ASN A 217 -2.79 -14.13 23.09
CA ASN A 217 -3.91 -13.27 23.42
C ASN A 217 -3.45 -11.81 23.34
N ASN A 218 -4.31 -10.94 22.82
CA ASN A 218 -4.02 -9.51 22.77
C ASN A 218 -4.13 -8.89 24.18
N THR A 219 -3.01 -8.83 24.88
CA THR A 219 -2.91 -8.31 26.24
C THR A 219 -1.91 -7.15 26.28
N PRO A 220 -2.00 -6.23 27.26
CA PRO A 220 -0.99 -5.19 27.47
C PRO A 220 0.42 -5.74 27.76
N GLN A 221 0.53 -7.04 28.10
CA GLN A 221 1.78 -7.71 28.44
C GLN A 221 2.42 -8.45 27.28
N LEU A 222 1.80 -8.42 26.07
CA LEU A 222 2.26 -9.18 24.90
C LEU A 222 3.76 -8.99 24.61
N ASP A 223 4.25 -7.76 24.62
CA ASP A 223 5.67 -7.48 24.34
C ASP A 223 6.60 -8.02 25.42
N ALA A 224 6.16 -8.03 26.69
CA ALA A 224 6.91 -8.64 27.79
C ALA A 224 6.94 -10.18 27.68
N ASP A 225 5.81 -10.78 27.32
CA ASP A 225 5.69 -12.24 27.12
C ASP A 225 6.59 -12.69 25.96
N ILE A 226 6.60 -11.95 24.85
CA ILE A 226 7.48 -12.23 23.69
C ILE A 226 8.96 -12.07 24.06
N ASN A 227 9.35 -11.05 24.82
CA ASN A 227 10.73 -10.84 25.25
C ASN A 227 11.19 -11.94 26.21
N SER A 228 10.31 -12.40 27.10
CA SER A 228 10.57 -13.52 27.98
C SER A 228 10.76 -14.81 27.18
N LEU A 229 9.94 -15.02 26.16
CA LEU A 229 10.08 -16.16 25.24
C LEU A 229 11.42 -16.09 24.47
N LYS A 230 11.81 -14.93 23.94
CA LYS A 230 13.12 -14.74 23.27
C LYS A 230 14.30 -15.14 24.17
N SER A 231 14.20 -14.83 25.45
CA SER A 231 15.24 -15.18 26.45
C SER A 231 15.28 -16.66 26.78
N LEU A 232 14.14 -17.32 26.71
CA LEU A 232 13.99 -18.74 27.05
C LEU A 232 14.54 -19.69 25.97
N ILE A 233 14.43 -19.27 24.70
CA ILE A 233 14.83 -20.08 23.54
C ILE A 233 15.86 -19.33 22.66
N PRO A 234 17.08 -19.07 23.17
CA PRO A 234 18.07 -18.25 22.48
C PRO A 234 18.53 -18.80 21.13
N ASP A 235 18.45 -20.12 20.93
CA ASP A 235 18.83 -20.81 19.70
C ASP A 235 17.75 -20.75 18.60
N VAL A 236 16.60 -20.20 18.92
CA VAL A 236 15.47 -20.03 17.99
C VAL A 236 15.29 -18.54 17.69
N LYS A 237 15.13 -18.21 16.41
CA LYS A 237 14.77 -16.86 16.00
C LYS A 237 13.28 -16.67 16.23
N VAL A 238 12.95 -15.75 17.13
CA VAL A 238 11.57 -15.34 17.41
C VAL A 238 11.29 -14.07 16.63
N THR A 239 10.42 -14.13 15.64
CA THR A 239 10.04 -12.99 14.79
C THR A 239 8.56 -12.70 15.01
N THR A 240 8.22 -11.49 15.35
CA THR A 240 6.83 -11.06 15.46
C THR A 240 6.35 -10.55 14.12
N VAL A 241 5.08 -10.73 13.81
CA VAL A 241 4.47 -10.11 12.62
C VAL A 241 4.59 -8.59 12.71
N ARG A 242 4.51 -8.04 13.92
CA ARG A 242 4.73 -6.60 14.17
C ARG A 242 6.12 -6.13 13.69
N GLU A 243 7.22 -6.86 14.01
CA GLU A 243 8.58 -6.50 13.55
C GLU A 243 8.68 -6.49 12.02
N VAL A 244 8.00 -7.42 11.35
CA VAL A 244 7.96 -7.46 9.89
C VAL A 244 7.17 -6.30 9.32
N MET A 245 6.04 -5.99 9.93
CA MET A 245 5.21 -4.84 9.52
C MET A 245 5.92 -3.50 9.79
N GLU A 246 6.68 -3.38 10.87
CA GLU A 246 7.51 -2.20 11.11
C GLU A 246 8.56 -2.01 10.01
N SER A 247 9.17 -3.08 9.54
CA SER A 247 10.09 -3.01 8.37
C SER A 247 9.36 -2.58 7.09
N ARG A 248 8.14 -3.08 6.85
CA ARG A 248 7.29 -2.63 5.73
C ARG A 248 6.90 -1.16 5.89
N LYS A 249 6.62 -0.71 7.12
CA LYS A 249 6.31 0.69 7.42
C LYS A 249 7.47 1.62 7.04
N GLU A 250 8.71 1.26 7.32
CA GLU A 250 9.87 2.05 6.89
C GLU A 250 9.90 2.24 5.36
N VAL A 251 9.50 1.22 4.60
CA VAL A 251 9.40 1.32 3.14
C VAL A 251 8.27 2.26 2.73
N ILE A 252 7.10 2.15 3.36
CA ILE A 252 5.96 3.05 3.11
C ILE A 252 6.33 4.50 3.46
N ASP A 253 6.99 4.73 4.59
CA ASP A 253 7.43 6.06 5.01
C ASP A 253 8.45 6.68 4.01
N ARG A 254 9.30 5.86 3.39
CA ARG A 254 10.19 6.31 2.31
C ARG A 254 9.41 6.70 1.06
N TYR A 255 8.38 5.94 0.69
CA TYR A 255 7.48 6.31 -0.41
C TYR A 255 6.70 7.59 -0.10
N GLU A 256 6.25 7.80 1.14
CA GLU A 256 5.58 9.03 1.57
C GLU A 256 6.50 10.25 1.42
N ASN A 257 7.75 10.15 1.89
CA ASN A 257 8.75 11.21 1.74
C ASN A 257 9.05 11.51 0.26
N PHE A 258 9.16 10.47 -0.57
CA PHE A 258 9.34 10.63 -2.01
C PHE A 258 8.12 11.30 -2.67
N ALA A 259 6.92 10.86 -2.33
CA ALA A 259 5.67 11.45 -2.81
C ALA A 259 5.55 12.92 -2.41
N PHE A 260 5.95 13.27 -1.19
CA PHE A 260 6.02 14.66 -0.73
C PHE A 260 6.99 15.50 -1.56
N LEU A 261 8.20 15.01 -1.79
CA LEU A 261 9.20 15.71 -2.61
C LEU A 261 8.69 15.94 -4.03
N VAL A 262 8.14 14.91 -4.67
CA VAL A 262 7.54 15.01 -6.01
C VAL A 262 6.40 16.03 -6.02
N SER A 263 5.55 16.01 -4.99
CA SER A 263 4.44 16.95 -4.84
C SER A 263 4.90 18.39 -4.78
N VAL A 264 5.96 18.68 -4.04
CA VAL A 264 6.56 20.03 -3.95
C VAL A 264 7.08 20.50 -5.32
N ILE A 265 7.78 19.61 -6.04
CA ILE A 265 8.30 19.93 -7.39
C ILE A 265 7.15 20.21 -8.36
N VAL A 266 6.12 19.36 -8.37
CA VAL A 266 4.96 19.49 -9.26
C VAL A 266 4.17 20.76 -8.95
N LEU A 267 4.01 21.10 -7.66
CA LEU A 267 3.39 22.37 -7.24
C LEU A 267 4.18 23.59 -7.70
N ALA A 268 5.51 23.54 -7.61
CA ALA A 268 6.37 24.61 -8.09
C ALA A 268 6.20 24.82 -9.61
N ILE A 269 6.17 23.72 -10.38
CA ILE A 269 5.93 23.77 -11.84
C ILE A 269 4.53 24.34 -12.14
N ALA A 270 3.49 23.86 -11.44
CA ALA A 270 2.14 24.35 -11.59
C ALA A 270 2.06 25.87 -11.28
N GLY A 271 2.72 26.32 -10.21
CA GLY A 271 2.84 27.73 -9.87
C GLY A 271 3.52 28.55 -10.97
N LEU A 272 4.61 28.06 -11.55
CA LEU A 272 5.31 28.71 -12.68
C LEU A 272 4.42 28.81 -13.91
N ILE A 273 3.61 27.78 -14.21
CA ILE A 273 2.63 27.83 -15.30
C ILE A 273 1.62 28.97 -15.07
N VAL A 274 1.12 29.12 -13.84
CA VAL A 274 0.21 30.19 -13.48
C VAL A 274 0.88 31.57 -13.68
N VAL A 275 2.09 31.75 -13.12
CA VAL A 275 2.85 32.99 -13.25
C VAL A 275 3.04 33.39 -14.72
N THR A 276 3.58 32.48 -15.53
CA THR A 276 3.91 32.76 -16.95
C THR A 276 2.66 33.04 -17.79
N THR A 277 1.60 32.25 -17.56
CA THR A 277 0.33 32.42 -18.28
C THR A 277 -0.35 33.75 -17.92
N MET A 278 -0.33 34.11 -16.61
CA MET A 278 -0.89 35.37 -16.14
C MET A 278 -0.09 36.59 -16.61
N LEU A 279 1.25 36.47 -16.64
CA LEU A 279 2.09 37.52 -17.24
C LEU A 279 1.74 37.74 -18.71
N GLY A 280 1.60 36.68 -19.50
CA GLY A 280 1.15 36.75 -20.88
C GLY A 280 -0.25 37.33 -21.01
N ALA A 281 -1.17 37.01 -20.09
CA ALA A 281 -2.52 37.56 -20.08
C ALA A 281 -2.53 39.07 -19.77
N VAL A 282 -1.71 39.54 -18.82
CA VAL A 282 -1.55 40.95 -18.47
C VAL A 282 -0.95 41.73 -19.61
N ASN A 283 0.11 41.25 -20.25
CA ASN A 283 0.77 41.94 -21.37
C ASN A 283 -0.17 42.15 -22.56
N GLU A 284 -1.07 41.23 -22.86
CA GLU A 284 -2.08 41.40 -23.92
C GLU A 284 -3.19 42.41 -23.56
N ARG A 285 -3.35 42.74 -22.27
CA ARG A 285 -4.42 43.60 -21.75
C ARG A 285 -3.92 44.94 -21.27
N ILE A 286 -2.71 45.35 -21.65
CA ILE A 286 -2.13 46.61 -21.20
C ILE A 286 -3.06 47.78 -21.50
N LYS A 287 -3.66 47.82 -22.70
CA LYS A 287 -4.62 48.86 -23.11
C LYS A 287 -5.91 48.83 -22.27
N GLU A 288 -6.50 47.65 -22.07
CA GLU A 288 -7.72 47.47 -21.25
C GLU A 288 -7.47 47.96 -19.82
N ILE A 289 -6.32 47.54 -19.23
CA ILE A 289 -5.90 47.95 -17.87
C ILE A 289 -5.67 49.47 -17.80
N GLY A 290 -5.05 50.06 -18.83
CA GLY A 290 -4.88 51.50 -18.96
C GLY A 290 -6.22 52.26 -18.97
N ILE A 291 -7.21 51.77 -19.71
CA ILE A 291 -8.56 52.32 -19.72
C ILE A 291 -9.21 52.23 -18.34
N PHE A 292 -9.16 51.07 -17.66
CA PHE A 292 -9.70 50.91 -16.29
C PHE A 292 -9.06 51.93 -15.33
N ARG A 293 -7.73 52.14 -15.43
CA ARG A 293 -7.01 53.14 -14.65
C ARG A 293 -7.45 54.58 -14.97
N ALA A 294 -7.69 54.88 -16.23
CA ALA A 294 -8.13 56.22 -16.69
C ALA A 294 -9.55 56.55 -16.20
N ILE A 295 -10.45 55.56 -16.10
CA ILE A 295 -11.82 55.75 -15.56
C ILE A 295 -11.88 55.70 -14.04
N GLY A 296 -10.74 55.60 -13.33
CA GLY A 296 -10.67 55.78 -11.90
C GLY A 296 -10.51 54.50 -11.06
N PHE A 297 -10.30 53.33 -11.67
CA PHE A 297 -9.97 52.12 -10.88
C PHE A 297 -8.63 52.29 -10.15
N ARG A 298 -8.60 51.94 -8.85
CA ARG A 298 -7.39 52.03 -8.04
C ARG A 298 -6.45 50.87 -8.35
N LYS A 299 -5.16 51.00 -8.03
CA LYS A 299 -4.17 49.90 -8.17
C LYS A 299 -4.64 48.63 -7.50
N LYS A 300 -5.26 48.72 -6.32
CA LYS A 300 -5.81 47.58 -5.57
C LYS A 300 -6.93 46.85 -6.31
N ASP A 301 -7.76 47.57 -7.04
CA ASP A 301 -8.88 46.98 -7.79
C ASP A 301 -8.38 46.17 -8.97
N ILE A 302 -7.34 46.63 -9.66
CA ILE A 302 -6.68 45.88 -10.74
C ILE A 302 -6.00 44.63 -10.19
N MET A 303 -5.26 44.75 -9.07
CA MET A 303 -4.67 43.58 -8.41
C MET A 303 -5.72 42.56 -8.04
N TYR A 304 -6.83 43.01 -7.42
CA TYR A 304 -7.91 42.15 -7.00
C TYR A 304 -8.57 41.38 -8.16
N ILE A 305 -8.81 42.07 -9.30
CA ILE A 305 -9.35 41.41 -10.50
C ILE A 305 -8.42 40.30 -10.97
N ILE A 306 -7.10 40.55 -11.08
CA ILE A 306 -6.14 39.59 -11.61
C ILE A 306 -5.95 38.41 -10.66
N THR A 307 -5.84 38.66 -9.36
CA THR A 307 -5.70 37.58 -8.35
C THR A 307 -6.96 36.73 -8.26
N LEU A 308 -8.13 37.35 -8.39
CA LEU A 308 -9.41 36.61 -8.38
C LEU A 308 -9.59 35.79 -9.66
N GLU A 309 -9.17 36.26 -10.83
CA GLU A 309 -9.14 35.46 -12.07
C GLU A 309 -8.28 34.18 -11.87
N ALA A 310 -7.09 34.34 -11.29
CA ALA A 310 -6.23 33.19 -10.99
C ALA A 310 -6.83 32.23 -9.94
N ALA A 311 -7.39 32.76 -8.85
CA ALA A 311 -8.01 32.00 -7.80
C ALA A 311 -9.17 31.12 -8.32
N VAL A 312 -10.04 31.70 -9.15
CA VAL A 312 -11.17 30.97 -9.77
C VAL A 312 -10.66 29.88 -10.71
N ALA A 313 -9.71 30.20 -11.59
CA ALA A 313 -9.14 29.23 -12.53
C ALA A 313 -8.45 28.06 -11.78
N CYS A 314 -7.66 28.39 -10.74
CA CYS A 314 -6.97 27.37 -9.91
C CYS A 314 -7.96 26.56 -9.06
N GLY A 315 -9.02 27.16 -8.53
CA GLY A 315 -10.06 26.45 -7.81
C GLY A 315 -10.77 25.41 -8.69
N VAL A 316 -11.10 25.79 -9.93
CA VAL A 316 -11.66 24.86 -10.93
C VAL A 316 -10.66 23.75 -11.26
N GLY A 317 -9.38 24.11 -11.47
CA GLY A 317 -8.30 23.15 -11.67
C GLY A 317 -8.13 22.18 -10.49
N GLY A 318 -8.21 22.68 -9.25
CA GLY A 318 -8.18 21.89 -8.03
C GLY A 318 -9.32 20.89 -7.93
N PHE A 319 -10.55 21.31 -8.29
CA PHE A 319 -11.71 20.42 -8.35
C PHE A 319 -11.49 19.25 -9.31
N PHE A 320 -11.15 19.55 -10.57
CA PHE A 320 -10.88 18.50 -11.55
C PHE A 320 -9.65 17.66 -11.20
N GLY A 321 -8.63 18.29 -10.61
CA GLY A 321 -7.44 17.61 -10.13
C GLY A 321 -7.74 16.57 -9.07
N TYR A 322 -8.57 16.91 -8.08
CA TYR A 322 -9.02 15.94 -7.07
C TYR A 322 -9.77 14.76 -7.69
N VAL A 323 -10.77 15.04 -8.52
CA VAL A 323 -11.58 14.00 -9.16
C VAL A 323 -10.71 13.05 -10.00
N LEU A 324 -9.88 13.61 -10.88
CA LEU A 324 -8.97 12.82 -11.72
C LEU A 324 -7.91 12.08 -10.89
N GLY A 325 -7.40 12.71 -9.82
CA GLY A 325 -6.43 12.09 -8.93
C GLY A 325 -6.99 10.86 -8.20
N VAL A 326 -8.21 10.95 -7.66
CA VAL A 326 -8.87 9.78 -7.04
C VAL A 326 -9.16 8.69 -8.06
N LEU A 327 -9.60 9.06 -9.27
CA LEU A 327 -9.83 8.07 -10.34
C LEU A 327 -8.53 7.40 -10.78
N ALA A 328 -7.44 8.16 -10.92
CA ALA A 328 -6.12 7.63 -11.25
C ALA A 328 -5.59 6.71 -10.13
N ALA A 329 -5.77 7.09 -8.86
CA ALA A 329 -5.41 6.27 -7.73
C ALA A 329 -6.17 4.94 -7.71
N LYS A 330 -7.50 4.97 -7.95
CA LYS A 330 -8.32 3.74 -8.08
C LYS A 330 -7.89 2.86 -9.25
N GLY A 331 -7.47 3.44 -10.36
CA GLY A 331 -6.97 2.70 -11.50
C GLY A 331 -5.57 2.10 -11.28
N ALA A 332 -4.74 2.76 -10.46
CA ALA A 332 -3.39 2.29 -10.15
C ALA A 332 -3.36 1.30 -8.97
N ALA A 333 -4.33 1.35 -8.06
CA ALA A 333 -4.37 0.50 -6.87
C ALA A 333 -4.21 -1.01 -7.17
N PRO A 334 -4.92 -1.61 -8.14
CA PRO A 334 -4.78 -3.04 -8.46
C PRO A 334 -3.41 -3.44 -9.01
N LEU A 335 -2.61 -2.47 -9.50
CA LEU A 335 -1.25 -2.71 -9.97
C LEU A 335 -0.23 -2.82 -8.83
N ILE A 336 -0.58 -2.31 -7.65
CA ILE A 336 0.28 -2.32 -6.46
C ILE A 336 -0.15 -3.46 -5.55
N GLU A 337 -1.44 -3.54 -5.24
CA GLU A 337 -2.02 -4.57 -4.38
C GLU A 337 -3.53 -4.66 -4.67
N THR A 338 -4.05 -5.89 -4.79
CA THR A 338 -5.44 -6.15 -5.24
C THR A 338 -6.50 -5.69 -4.24
N GLU A 339 -6.16 -5.56 -2.96
CA GLU A 339 -7.10 -5.24 -1.88
C GLU A 339 -7.04 -3.77 -1.39
N LEU A 340 -6.32 -2.88 -2.10
CA LEU A 340 -6.26 -1.47 -1.72
C LEU A 340 -7.60 -0.75 -1.95
N PHE A 341 -8.22 -0.33 -0.88
CA PHE A 341 -9.48 0.41 -0.92
C PHE A 341 -9.24 1.93 -0.86
N ILE A 342 -9.55 2.63 -1.96
CA ILE A 342 -9.45 4.10 -2.06
C ILE A 342 -10.82 4.72 -1.93
N SER A 343 -11.05 5.39 -0.80
CA SER A 343 -12.29 6.10 -0.50
C SER A 343 -12.24 7.56 -0.94
N TRP A 344 -13.42 8.14 -1.22
CA TRP A 344 -13.58 9.57 -1.40
C TRP A 344 -13.46 10.26 -0.04
N ASN A 345 -12.48 11.16 0.12
CA ASN A 345 -12.25 11.87 1.38
C ASN A 345 -12.60 13.35 1.21
N LEU A 346 -13.67 13.79 1.88
CA LEU A 346 -14.13 15.17 1.83
C LEU A 346 -13.11 16.16 2.41
N GLY A 347 -12.37 15.76 3.45
CA GLY A 347 -11.31 16.58 4.04
C GLY A 347 -10.17 16.82 3.05
N LEU A 348 -9.73 15.77 2.36
CA LEU A 348 -8.74 15.86 1.30
C LEU A 348 -9.24 16.72 0.13
N PHE A 349 -10.49 16.57 -0.28
CA PHE A 349 -11.13 17.41 -1.32
C PHE A 349 -11.04 18.89 -1.00
N ILE A 350 -11.49 19.30 0.19
CA ILE A 350 -11.47 20.70 0.62
C ILE A 350 -10.03 21.22 0.73
N SER A 351 -9.12 20.44 1.30
CA SER A 351 -7.71 20.84 1.43
C SER A 351 -7.04 21.05 0.07
N MET A 352 -7.30 20.19 -0.92
CA MET A 352 -6.70 20.30 -2.24
C MET A 352 -7.23 21.50 -3.03
N ILE A 353 -8.54 21.79 -2.95
CA ILE A 353 -9.10 23.01 -3.57
C ILE A 353 -8.53 24.26 -2.89
N THR A 354 -8.47 24.28 -1.57
CA THR A 354 -7.91 25.40 -0.82
C THR A 354 -6.44 25.62 -1.19
N MET A 355 -5.64 24.56 -1.27
CA MET A 355 -4.25 24.61 -1.70
C MET A 355 -4.12 25.15 -3.14
N ALA A 356 -4.95 24.69 -4.07
CA ALA A 356 -4.95 25.18 -5.44
C ALA A 356 -5.25 26.70 -5.52
N ILE A 357 -6.23 27.16 -4.73
CA ILE A 357 -6.56 28.60 -4.64
C ILE A 357 -5.39 29.39 -4.07
N ILE A 358 -4.76 28.92 -3.00
CA ILE A 358 -3.59 29.58 -2.39
C ILE A 358 -2.44 29.68 -3.38
N ILE A 359 -2.14 28.62 -4.12
CA ILE A 359 -1.11 28.65 -5.17
C ILE A 359 -1.47 29.66 -6.24
N GLY A 360 -2.72 29.69 -6.70
CA GLY A 360 -3.20 30.67 -7.66
C GLY A 360 -3.04 32.10 -7.18
N LEU A 361 -3.40 32.38 -5.93
CA LEU A 361 -3.23 33.68 -5.30
C LEU A 361 -1.75 34.08 -5.22
N ILE A 362 -0.88 33.24 -4.71
CA ILE A 362 0.55 33.52 -4.56
C ILE A 362 1.20 33.73 -5.93
N ALA A 363 0.98 32.81 -6.87
CA ALA A 363 1.56 32.86 -8.20
C ALA A 363 1.09 34.08 -9.00
N SER A 364 -0.13 34.56 -8.78
CA SER A 364 -0.67 35.73 -9.46
C SER A 364 -0.24 37.08 -8.87
N LEU A 365 0.37 37.12 -7.68
CA LEU A 365 0.80 38.36 -7.03
C LEU A 365 1.78 39.18 -7.92
N PHE A 366 2.79 38.51 -8.45
CA PHE A 366 3.78 39.17 -9.29
C PHE A 366 3.16 39.77 -10.57
N PRO A 367 2.39 39.02 -11.39
CA PRO A 367 1.66 39.58 -12.52
C PRO A 367 0.69 40.71 -12.14
N ALA A 368 -0.01 40.58 -11.01
CA ALA A 368 -0.98 41.54 -10.54
C ALA A 368 -0.31 42.87 -10.14
N VAL A 369 0.80 42.85 -9.45
CA VAL A 369 1.59 44.03 -9.09
C VAL A 369 2.10 44.73 -10.36
N LYS A 370 2.66 43.97 -11.29
CA LYS A 370 3.14 44.50 -12.58
C LYS A 370 2.02 45.23 -13.35
N ALA A 371 0.84 44.62 -13.40
CA ALA A 371 -0.34 45.25 -14.05
C ALA A 371 -0.80 46.50 -13.35
N ALA A 372 -0.82 46.51 -12.01
CA ALA A 372 -1.25 47.67 -11.22
C ALA A 372 -0.29 48.87 -11.29
N GLN A 373 0.97 48.65 -11.64
CA GLN A 373 2.00 49.69 -11.78
C GLN A 373 2.04 50.33 -13.17
N LEU A 374 1.27 49.82 -14.15
CA LEU A 374 1.20 50.40 -15.48
C LEU A 374 0.73 51.85 -15.43
N ASP A 375 1.47 52.73 -16.12
CA ASP A 375 1.06 54.13 -16.29
C ASP A 375 -0.04 54.22 -17.35
N PRO A 376 -1.19 54.87 -17.06
CA PRO A 376 -2.25 55.03 -18.04
C PRO A 376 -1.80 55.76 -19.31
N GLN A 377 -0.86 56.72 -19.21
CA GLN A 377 -0.34 57.45 -20.35
C GLN A 377 0.47 56.54 -21.29
N ASP A 378 1.35 55.72 -20.72
CA ASP A 378 2.14 54.79 -21.52
C ASP A 378 1.28 53.67 -22.12
N ALA A 379 0.28 53.17 -21.38
CA ALA A 379 -0.64 52.13 -21.85
C ALA A 379 -1.49 52.59 -23.05
N LEU A 380 -1.82 53.88 -23.15
CA LEU A 380 -2.59 54.48 -24.26
C LEU A 380 -1.70 54.91 -25.43
N ARG A 381 -0.40 55.13 -25.23
CA ARG A 381 0.57 55.55 -26.27
C ARG A 381 0.97 54.40 -27.22
N TYR A 382 0.65 53.14 -26.89
CA TYR A 382 0.78 51.99 -27.79
C TYR A 382 -0.37 51.90 -28.81
N LEU A 383 -1.01 53.00 -29.12
CA LEU A 383 -1.85 53.19 -30.30
C LEU A 383 -0.95 53.53 -31.49
#